data_8bcc3504918d75064654e0e77be3082c
#
_entry.id   8bcc3504918d75064654e0e77be3082c
#
_cell.length_a   1.000
_cell.length_b   1.000
_cell.length_c   1.000
_cell.angle_alpha   90.00
_cell.angle_beta   90.00
_cell.angle_gamma   90.00
#
_symmetry.space_group_name_H-M   'P 1'
#
loop_
_entity.id
_entity.type
_entity.pdbx_description
1 polymer ?
#
loop_
_entity_poly.entity_id
_entity_poly.type
_entity_poly.pdbx_seq_one_letter_code
_entity_poly.pdbx_strand_id
1 'polypeptide(L)'
;METETETEADVVVIGGGVMGTSVAFHLAEAGVRRVVLVERDGLGSGSTCRAAGGVRAQFSDEVNIRLGARSLEAFTRFSGRPGQEIDLHQVGYLFLLSRPEDVAAFEAGVALQNELGVPSRMVTVAEACRLSPLVVPDGLLAAAFSPDDGHCTPESVVLGYATGARRHGAAIRTGCEVVGIETGGGEISAVQTSRGRIRTPAVVCTAGAWSAAVGRMAGVDLPVEPLRRQIVFTEPLPDLPRPVPMTIDFATSLYFHAEGEGLMLGMSDPDERPGFLLDRSDAWLPRLTEAIGARAPRLLDVGLTGGWAGLYEVTPDHNALIGEDASVSRFLYATGFSGHGFLQGPAVGEVVRDLYLGRAPFTDVAPLHAARFAGDALRPEINCV
;
A
#
# COMPACT_ATOMS: atom_id res chain seq x y z
N MET A 1 -21.37 20.51 30.53
CA MET A 1 -21.60 19.20 29.94
C MET A 1 -22.15 19.45 28.54
N GLU A 2 -21.26 19.49 27.56
CA GLU A 2 -21.70 19.46 26.17
C GLU A 2 -22.39 18.12 25.95
N THR A 3 -23.61 18.13 25.46
CA THR A 3 -24.33 16.91 25.08
C THR A 3 -23.52 16.18 24.04
N GLU A 4 -23.02 14.98 24.36
CA GLU A 4 -22.44 14.06 23.39
C GLU A 4 -23.43 13.91 22.22
N THR A 5 -23.08 14.47 21.07
CA THR A 5 -23.91 14.38 19.87
C THR A 5 -23.79 12.96 19.33
N GLU A 6 -24.78 12.13 19.63
CA GLU A 6 -24.90 10.80 19.04
C GLU A 6 -25.14 10.96 17.53
N THR A 7 -24.28 10.33 16.72
CA THR A 7 -24.39 10.31 15.26
C THR A 7 -24.75 8.91 14.81
N GLU A 8 -25.54 8.79 13.75
CA GLU A 8 -25.84 7.49 13.11
C GLU A 8 -25.07 7.35 11.79
N ALA A 9 -24.56 6.15 11.54
CA ALA A 9 -23.92 5.75 10.29
C ALA A 9 -24.43 4.37 9.82
N ASP A 10 -24.48 4.16 8.51
CA ASP A 10 -24.72 2.82 7.95
C ASP A 10 -23.43 2.00 8.02
N VAL A 11 -22.28 2.66 7.94
CA VAL A 11 -20.94 2.10 8.10
C VAL A 11 -19.96 3.15 8.59
N VAL A 12 -19.07 2.74 9.50
CA VAL A 12 -17.91 3.54 9.91
C VAL A 12 -16.64 2.95 9.30
N VAL A 13 -15.92 3.74 8.51
CA VAL A 13 -14.59 3.41 7.99
C VAL A 13 -13.55 4.00 8.93
N ILE A 14 -12.68 3.16 9.48
CA ILE A 14 -11.67 3.55 10.47
C ILE A 14 -10.29 3.63 9.81
N GLY A 15 -9.75 4.84 9.72
CA GLY A 15 -8.46 5.16 9.09
C GLY A 15 -8.63 5.97 7.81
N GLY A 16 -7.90 7.08 7.70
CA GLY A 16 -7.96 8.05 6.61
C GLY A 16 -6.79 7.96 5.62
N GLY A 17 -6.15 6.80 5.51
CA GLY A 17 -5.17 6.51 4.47
C GLY A 17 -5.81 6.19 3.12
N VAL A 18 -5.00 5.74 2.15
CA VAL A 18 -5.48 5.38 0.80
C VAL A 18 -6.59 4.32 0.85
N MET A 19 -6.47 3.31 1.73
CA MET A 19 -7.49 2.26 1.87
C MET A 19 -8.83 2.82 2.33
N GLY A 20 -8.83 3.56 3.43
CA GLY A 20 -10.07 4.10 3.99
C GLY A 20 -10.73 5.12 3.10
N THR A 21 -9.96 6.00 2.46
CA THR A 21 -10.52 7.01 1.54
C THR A 21 -11.08 6.35 0.26
N SER A 22 -10.40 5.32 -0.27
CA SER A 22 -10.89 4.52 -1.39
C SER A 22 -12.17 3.76 -1.03
N VAL A 23 -12.20 3.07 0.12
CA VAL A 23 -13.39 2.37 0.62
C VAL A 23 -14.55 3.34 0.80
N ALA A 24 -14.34 4.47 1.45
CA ALA A 24 -15.38 5.47 1.67
C ALA A 24 -15.93 6.02 0.35
N PHE A 25 -15.06 6.26 -0.65
CA PHE A 25 -15.47 6.68 -1.98
C PHE A 25 -16.35 5.63 -2.66
N HIS A 26 -15.88 4.37 -2.74
CA HIS A 26 -16.61 3.32 -3.44
C HIS A 26 -17.96 2.96 -2.77
N LEU A 27 -18.02 2.98 -1.43
CA LEU A 27 -19.27 2.77 -0.71
C LEU A 27 -20.27 3.90 -0.98
N ALA A 28 -19.83 5.16 -0.87
CA ALA A 28 -20.70 6.32 -1.08
C ALA A 28 -21.17 6.42 -2.54
N GLU A 29 -20.26 6.20 -3.52
CA GLU A 29 -20.60 6.15 -4.95
C GLU A 29 -21.61 5.05 -5.27
N ALA A 30 -21.51 3.89 -4.60
CA ALA A 30 -22.46 2.80 -4.73
C ALA A 30 -23.84 3.06 -4.08
N GLY A 31 -24.03 4.23 -3.43
CA GLY A 31 -25.29 4.67 -2.86
C GLY A 31 -25.49 4.33 -1.39
N VAL A 32 -24.46 3.90 -0.67
CA VAL A 32 -24.49 3.77 0.80
C VAL A 32 -24.63 5.18 1.39
N ARG A 33 -25.71 5.45 2.12
CA ARG A 33 -26.14 6.84 2.41
C ARG A 33 -25.33 7.52 3.50
N ARG A 34 -25.04 6.82 4.60
CA ARG A 34 -24.41 7.37 5.81
C ARG A 34 -23.03 6.72 6.01
N VAL A 35 -22.13 6.91 5.04
CA VAL A 35 -20.73 6.51 5.18
C VAL A 35 -20.02 7.56 6.02
N VAL A 36 -19.43 7.14 7.14
CA VAL A 36 -18.62 8.01 8.01
C VAL A 36 -17.20 7.46 8.06
N LEU A 37 -16.22 8.21 7.57
CA LEU A 37 -14.81 7.91 7.75
C LEU A 37 -14.29 8.70 8.95
N VAL A 38 -13.60 8.01 9.86
CA VAL A 38 -12.93 8.62 11.02
C VAL A 38 -11.43 8.41 10.92
N GLU A 39 -10.69 9.50 11.13
CA GLU A 39 -9.22 9.51 11.11
C GLU A 39 -8.72 10.23 12.36
N ARG A 40 -7.76 9.63 13.05
CA ARG A 40 -7.19 10.17 14.30
C ARG A 40 -6.49 11.52 14.07
N ASP A 41 -5.71 11.60 13.01
CA ASP A 41 -4.91 12.78 12.66
C ASP A 41 -5.43 13.47 11.40
N GLY A 42 -4.57 13.77 10.43
CA GLY A 42 -4.91 14.23 9.09
C GLY A 42 -5.03 13.07 8.11
N LEU A 43 -5.73 13.29 7.01
CA LEU A 43 -5.80 12.29 5.93
C LEU A 43 -4.41 11.97 5.39
N GLY A 44 -4.13 10.69 5.19
CA GLY A 44 -2.85 10.20 4.67
C GLY A 44 -1.66 10.31 5.63
N SER A 45 -1.80 10.90 6.81
CA SER A 45 -0.70 11.19 7.74
C SER A 45 0.05 9.97 8.28
N GLY A 46 -0.54 8.78 8.18
CA GLY A 46 0.10 7.52 8.53
C GLY A 46 1.13 7.05 7.48
N SER A 47 0.96 5.83 6.98
CA SER A 47 1.88 5.22 6.01
C SER A 47 1.75 5.79 4.59
N THR A 48 0.54 6.21 4.18
CA THR A 48 0.23 6.53 2.78
C THR A 48 1.08 7.69 2.23
N CYS A 49 1.09 8.86 2.89
CA CYS A 49 1.89 10.01 2.43
C CYS A 49 3.38 9.92 2.82
N ARG A 50 3.81 8.75 3.27
CA ARG A 50 5.21 8.38 3.51
C ARG A 50 5.68 7.23 2.61
N ALA A 51 4.80 6.80 1.69
CA ALA A 51 5.13 5.80 0.68
C ALA A 51 5.96 6.42 -0.44
N ALA A 52 6.70 5.59 -1.16
CA ALA A 52 7.45 5.98 -2.36
C ALA A 52 6.55 6.26 -3.58
N GLY A 53 5.24 6.11 -3.46
CA GLY A 53 4.29 6.39 -4.54
C GLY A 53 4.29 5.37 -5.68
N GLY A 54 5.04 4.28 -5.57
CA GLY A 54 5.10 3.25 -6.60
C GLY A 54 3.75 2.59 -6.87
N VAL A 55 3.43 2.35 -8.15
CA VAL A 55 2.23 1.65 -8.62
C VAL A 55 2.63 0.56 -9.60
N ARG A 56 2.24 -0.69 -9.34
CA ARG A 56 2.66 -1.86 -10.12
C ARG A 56 1.65 -2.99 -10.11
N ALA A 57 1.74 -3.86 -11.11
CA ALA A 57 1.04 -5.15 -11.18
C ALA A 57 2.00 -6.35 -11.18
N GLN A 58 3.31 -6.15 -11.08
CA GLN A 58 4.33 -7.19 -10.97
C GLN A 58 4.30 -7.87 -9.59
N PHE A 59 3.46 -8.89 -9.43
CA PHE A 59 3.37 -9.75 -8.24
C PHE A 59 3.59 -11.21 -8.61
N SER A 60 3.77 -12.07 -7.60
CA SER A 60 3.99 -13.50 -7.75
C SER A 60 2.72 -14.34 -7.61
N ASP A 61 1.64 -13.75 -7.12
CA ASP A 61 0.37 -14.38 -6.77
C ASP A 61 -0.77 -13.81 -7.63
N GLU A 62 -1.68 -14.69 -8.11
CA GLU A 62 -2.79 -14.31 -9.00
C GLU A 62 -3.66 -13.20 -8.41
N VAL A 63 -4.00 -13.29 -7.13
CA VAL A 63 -4.89 -12.30 -6.49
C VAL A 63 -4.22 -10.93 -6.46
N ASN A 64 -2.95 -10.88 -6.08
CA ASN A 64 -2.16 -9.63 -6.06
C ASN A 64 -1.97 -9.05 -7.47
N ILE A 65 -1.71 -9.90 -8.49
CA ILE A 65 -1.62 -9.46 -9.89
C ILE A 65 -2.94 -8.82 -10.33
N ARG A 66 -4.08 -9.46 -10.05
CA ARG A 66 -5.41 -8.94 -10.42
C ARG A 66 -5.74 -7.63 -9.68
N LEU A 67 -5.43 -7.54 -8.38
CA LEU A 67 -5.59 -6.30 -7.61
C LEU A 67 -4.69 -5.18 -8.14
N GLY A 68 -3.43 -5.49 -8.45
CA GLY A 68 -2.49 -4.54 -9.05
C GLY A 68 -2.94 -4.05 -10.42
N ALA A 69 -3.30 -4.95 -11.33
CA ALA A 69 -3.77 -4.60 -12.67
C ALA A 69 -5.05 -3.74 -12.63
N ARG A 70 -6.02 -4.11 -11.79
CA ARG A 70 -7.25 -3.33 -11.59
C ARG A 70 -6.98 -1.94 -11.02
N SER A 71 -6.00 -1.84 -10.11
CA SER A 71 -5.57 -0.56 -9.55
C SER A 71 -4.86 0.31 -10.58
N LEU A 72 -3.97 -0.24 -11.42
CA LEU A 72 -3.33 0.49 -12.51
C LEU A 72 -4.36 1.08 -13.48
N GLU A 73 -5.39 0.30 -13.84
CA GLU A 73 -6.50 0.79 -14.67
C GLU A 73 -7.22 1.98 -13.98
N ALA A 74 -7.42 1.92 -12.67
CA ALA A 74 -8.02 3.01 -11.92
C ALA A 74 -7.10 4.25 -11.84
N PHE A 75 -5.79 4.06 -11.63
CA PHE A 75 -4.83 5.17 -11.61
C PHE A 75 -4.75 5.89 -12.96
N THR A 76 -4.74 5.17 -14.08
CA THR A 76 -4.72 5.79 -15.42
C THR A 76 -5.98 6.61 -15.74
N ARG A 77 -7.08 6.33 -15.05
CA ARG A 77 -8.37 7.04 -15.21
C ARG A 77 -8.70 7.98 -14.06
N PHE A 78 -7.75 8.22 -13.16
CA PHE A 78 -8.00 8.87 -11.87
C PHE A 78 -8.48 10.33 -12.01
N SER A 79 -8.01 11.05 -13.04
CA SER A 79 -8.47 12.40 -13.36
C SER A 79 -9.94 12.46 -13.75
N GLY A 80 -10.47 11.39 -14.36
CA GLY A 80 -11.89 11.24 -14.68
C GLY A 80 -12.72 10.68 -13.51
N ARG A 81 -12.16 9.76 -12.74
CA ARG A 81 -12.80 9.13 -11.57
C ARG A 81 -11.74 8.72 -10.55
N PRO A 82 -11.73 9.31 -9.36
CA PRO A 82 -12.69 10.22 -8.73
C PRO A 82 -12.60 11.69 -9.17
N GLY A 83 -11.74 12.07 -10.12
CA GLY A 83 -11.65 13.42 -10.63
C GLY A 83 -10.56 14.26 -9.97
N GLN A 84 -9.35 13.72 -9.89
CA GLN A 84 -8.16 14.35 -9.33
C GLN A 84 -6.94 13.98 -10.16
N GLU A 85 -6.10 14.97 -10.48
CA GLU A 85 -4.78 14.71 -11.04
C GLU A 85 -3.85 14.17 -9.95
N ILE A 86 -3.06 13.14 -10.29
CA ILE A 86 -2.22 12.41 -9.33
C ILE A 86 -0.74 12.37 -9.72
N ASP A 87 -0.38 13.10 -10.76
CA ASP A 87 0.99 13.12 -11.30
C ASP A 87 1.52 11.70 -11.60
N LEU A 88 0.74 10.96 -12.38
CA LEU A 88 1.07 9.57 -12.73
C LEU A 88 2.16 9.53 -13.80
N HIS A 89 3.28 8.90 -13.47
CA HIS A 89 4.40 8.63 -14.35
C HIS A 89 4.51 7.12 -14.62
N GLN A 90 4.01 6.67 -15.78
CA GLN A 90 4.17 5.28 -16.24
C GLN A 90 5.55 5.11 -16.89
N VAL A 91 6.57 4.99 -16.07
CA VAL A 91 7.98 4.87 -16.45
C VAL A 91 8.50 3.44 -16.37
N GLY A 92 7.66 2.53 -15.93
CA GLY A 92 7.95 1.12 -15.70
C GLY A 92 8.53 0.81 -14.33
N TYR A 93 8.53 -0.49 -14.02
CA TYR A 93 9.22 -1.10 -12.88
C TYR A 93 10.26 -2.08 -13.38
N LEU A 94 11.47 -2.00 -12.83
CA LEU A 94 12.62 -2.81 -13.19
C LEU A 94 13.17 -3.53 -11.96
N PHE A 95 12.97 -4.83 -11.88
CA PHE A 95 13.59 -5.68 -10.86
C PHE A 95 14.90 -6.25 -11.38
N LEU A 96 15.99 -6.00 -10.68
CA LEU A 96 17.35 -6.48 -10.97
C LEU A 96 17.59 -7.77 -10.19
N LEU A 97 18.04 -8.83 -10.88
CA LEU A 97 18.14 -10.17 -10.33
C LEU A 97 19.59 -10.66 -10.35
N SER A 98 20.11 -11.04 -9.19
CA SER A 98 21.49 -11.44 -8.98
C SER A 98 21.66 -12.90 -8.58
N ARG A 99 20.57 -13.63 -8.27
CA ARG A 99 20.59 -15.03 -7.85
C ARG A 99 19.79 -15.89 -8.82
N PRO A 100 20.29 -17.11 -9.16
CA PRO A 100 19.57 -17.99 -10.09
C PRO A 100 18.15 -18.36 -9.65
N GLU A 101 17.94 -18.53 -8.34
CA GLU A 101 16.62 -18.82 -7.77
C GLU A 101 15.62 -17.67 -7.97
N ASP A 102 16.07 -16.41 -7.86
CA ASP A 102 15.26 -15.26 -8.13
C ASP A 102 14.89 -15.17 -9.62
N VAL A 103 15.85 -15.46 -10.51
CA VAL A 103 15.60 -15.47 -11.96
C VAL A 103 14.49 -16.48 -12.29
N ALA A 104 14.59 -17.71 -11.77
CA ALA A 104 13.58 -18.74 -12.02
C ALA A 104 12.20 -18.36 -11.46
N ALA A 105 12.15 -17.73 -10.27
CA ALA A 105 10.92 -17.26 -9.67
C ALA A 105 10.28 -16.14 -10.50
N PHE A 106 11.07 -15.18 -10.99
CA PHE A 106 10.58 -14.08 -11.82
C PHE A 106 10.17 -14.54 -13.23
N GLU A 107 10.84 -15.54 -13.81
CA GLU A 107 10.40 -16.15 -15.07
C GLU A 107 8.99 -16.75 -14.93
N ALA A 108 8.74 -17.51 -13.86
CA ALA A 108 7.42 -18.07 -13.56
C ALA A 108 6.38 -16.95 -13.27
N GLY A 109 6.77 -15.94 -12.51
CA GLY A 109 5.92 -14.77 -12.22
C GLY A 109 5.55 -14.00 -13.48
N VAL A 110 6.51 -13.73 -14.37
CA VAL A 110 6.26 -13.04 -15.66
C VAL A 110 5.31 -13.87 -16.56
N ALA A 111 5.46 -15.19 -16.58
CA ALA A 111 4.53 -16.05 -17.32
C ALA A 111 3.09 -15.90 -16.80
N LEU A 112 2.89 -15.99 -15.49
CA LEU A 112 1.58 -15.79 -14.84
C LEU A 112 1.02 -14.39 -15.08
N GLN A 113 1.84 -13.37 -14.96
CA GLN A 113 1.45 -11.97 -15.21
C GLN A 113 0.95 -11.79 -16.65
N ASN A 114 1.65 -12.36 -17.63
CA ASN A 114 1.23 -12.32 -19.04
C ASN A 114 -0.09 -13.07 -19.28
N GLU A 115 -0.30 -14.24 -18.67
CA GLU A 115 -1.58 -14.96 -18.71
C GLU A 115 -2.74 -14.12 -18.18
N LEU A 116 -2.46 -13.26 -17.19
CA LEU A 116 -3.42 -12.35 -16.57
C LEU A 116 -3.48 -10.96 -17.25
N GLY A 117 -2.79 -10.76 -18.38
CA GLY A 117 -2.84 -9.55 -19.20
C GLY A 117 -1.90 -8.42 -18.76
N VAL A 118 -0.96 -8.69 -17.85
CA VAL A 118 0.07 -7.72 -17.44
C VAL A 118 1.30 -7.89 -18.34
N PRO A 119 1.75 -6.86 -19.10
CA PRO A 119 2.78 -6.99 -20.14
C PRO A 119 4.20 -6.97 -19.60
N SER A 120 4.46 -7.77 -18.57
CA SER A 120 5.80 -7.93 -17.99
C SER A 120 6.69 -8.77 -18.88
N ARG A 121 8.00 -8.58 -18.79
CA ARG A 121 8.95 -9.38 -19.54
C ARG A 121 10.28 -9.50 -18.82
N MET A 122 10.96 -10.62 -19.02
CA MET A 122 12.36 -10.74 -18.68
C MET A 122 13.21 -9.92 -19.64
N VAL A 123 14.25 -9.28 -19.14
CA VAL A 123 15.19 -8.47 -19.93
C VAL A 123 16.62 -8.86 -19.64
N THR A 124 17.49 -8.67 -20.63
CA THR A 124 18.94 -8.90 -20.45
C THR A 124 19.56 -7.84 -19.56
N VAL A 125 20.70 -8.15 -18.95
CA VAL A 125 21.47 -7.19 -18.15
C VAL A 125 21.81 -5.92 -18.95
N ALA A 126 22.21 -6.08 -20.22
CA ALA A 126 22.50 -4.95 -21.09
C ALA A 126 21.27 -4.06 -21.33
N GLU A 127 20.09 -4.65 -21.43
CA GLU A 127 18.84 -3.88 -21.56
C GLU A 127 18.47 -3.20 -20.24
N ALA A 128 18.61 -3.87 -19.11
CA ALA A 128 18.38 -3.29 -17.79
C ALA A 128 19.24 -2.03 -17.55
N CYS A 129 20.53 -2.09 -17.91
CA CYS A 129 21.44 -0.92 -17.83
C CYS A 129 21.05 0.21 -18.81
N ARG A 130 20.38 -0.09 -19.94
CA ARG A 130 19.84 0.96 -20.83
C ARG A 130 18.57 1.59 -20.27
N LEU A 131 17.70 0.79 -19.65
CA LEU A 131 16.47 1.27 -19.01
C LEU A 131 16.76 2.10 -17.76
N SER A 132 17.75 1.71 -16.98
CA SER A 132 18.20 2.42 -15.76
C SER A 132 19.70 2.70 -15.83
N PRO A 133 20.14 3.83 -16.40
CA PRO A 133 21.55 4.11 -16.70
C PRO A 133 22.48 4.31 -15.50
N LEU A 134 21.94 4.35 -14.30
CA LEU A 134 22.71 4.36 -13.04
C LEU A 134 23.20 2.96 -12.67
N VAL A 135 22.52 1.92 -13.16
CA VAL A 135 22.80 0.52 -12.81
C VAL A 135 24.07 0.03 -13.48
N VAL A 136 24.93 -0.61 -12.71
CA VAL A 136 26.09 -1.33 -13.22
C VAL A 136 25.78 -2.84 -13.37
N PRO A 137 26.36 -3.52 -14.39
CA PRO A 137 26.03 -4.91 -14.70
C PRO A 137 26.60 -5.94 -13.72
N ASP A 138 27.53 -5.56 -12.86
CA ASP A 138 28.31 -6.48 -12.05
C ASP A 138 27.44 -7.34 -11.13
N GLY A 139 27.58 -8.66 -11.23
CA GLY A 139 26.84 -9.64 -10.45
C GLY A 139 25.36 -9.79 -10.85
N LEU A 140 24.84 -9.07 -11.86
CA LEU A 140 23.48 -9.26 -12.38
C LEU A 140 23.44 -10.47 -13.32
N LEU A 141 22.35 -11.24 -13.22
CA LEU A 141 22.06 -12.38 -14.09
C LEU A 141 20.98 -12.04 -15.12
N ALA A 142 19.94 -11.33 -14.70
CA ALA A 142 18.79 -10.92 -15.50
C ALA A 142 18.09 -9.74 -14.85
N ALA A 143 17.01 -9.27 -15.47
CA ALA A 143 16.05 -8.37 -14.86
C ALA A 143 14.62 -8.65 -15.37
N ALA A 144 13.61 -8.18 -14.62
CA ALA A 144 12.22 -8.21 -15.06
C ALA A 144 11.69 -6.78 -15.18
N PHE A 145 10.97 -6.47 -16.24
CA PHE A 145 10.46 -5.14 -16.54
C PHE A 145 8.97 -5.18 -16.89
N SER A 146 8.20 -4.28 -16.25
CA SER A 146 6.79 -4.04 -16.56
C SER A 146 6.64 -2.59 -17.02
N PRO A 147 6.30 -2.34 -18.28
CA PRO A 147 6.29 -0.98 -18.86
C PRO A 147 5.14 -0.10 -18.37
N ASP A 148 4.00 -0.69 -17.98
CA ASP A 148 2.80 0.03 -17.59
C ASP A 148 2.80 0.47 -16.12
N ASP A 149 3.72 -0.08 -15.34
CA ASP A 149 3.95 0.27 -13.94
C ASP A 149 4.63 1.66 -13.85
N GLY A 150 4.67 2.22 -12.64
CA GLY A 150 5.30 3.53 -12.46
C GLY A 150 5.14 4.07 -11.05
N HIS A 151 4.95 5.37 -10.92
CA HIS A 151 4.71 6.03 -9.63
C HIS A 151 3.76 7.23 -9.77
N CYS A 152 3.15 7.65 -8.68
CA CYS A 152 2.33 8.85 -8.61
C CYS A 152 2.37 9.46 -7.20
N THR A 153 1.76 10.64 -7.04
CA THR A 153 1.74 11.38 -5.76
C THR A 153 0.69 10.81 -4.80
N PRO A 154 1.08 10.15 -3.67
CA PRO A 154 0.15 9.52 -2.75
C PRO A 154 -0.87 10.47 -2.12
N GLU A 155 -0.45 11.69 -1.79
CA GLU A 155 -1.30 12.72 -1.23
C GLU A 155 -2.46 13.07 -2.16
N SER A 156 -2.18 13.19 -3.45
CA SER A 156 -3.18 13.49 -4.48
C SER A 156 -4.20 12.37 -4.63
N VAL A 157 -3.77 11.12 -4.49
CA VAL A 157 -4.67 9.94 -4.51
C VAL A 157 -5.63 9.97 -3.32
N VAL A 158 -5.12 10.19 -2.11
CA VAL A 158 -5.95 10.31 -0.89
C VAL A 158 -6.93 11.47 -1.01
N LEU A 159 -6.46 12.64 -1.48
CA LEU A 159 -7.29 13.83 -1.68
C LEU A 159 -8.40 13.57 -2.70
N GLY A 160 -8.08 12.91 -3.81
CA GLY A 160 -9.03 12.57 -4.86
C GLY A 160 -10.15 11.68 -4.34
N TYR A 161 -9.82 10.58 -3.66
CA TYR A 161 -10.82 9.70 -3.05
C TYR A 161 -11.63 10.40 -1.96
N ALA A 162 -10.98 11.15 -1.07
CA ALA A 162 -11.68 11.88 -0.01
C ALA A 162 -12.66 12.93 -0.58
N THR A 163 -12.25 13.66 -1.61
CA THR A 163 -13.10 14.65 -2.30
C THR A 163 -14.24 13.95 -3.04
N GLY A 164 -13.97 12.86 -3.74
CA GLY A 164 -14.96 12.03 -4.39
C GLY A 164 -15.99 11.47 -3.40
N ALA A 165 -15.53 10.92 -2.27
CA ALA A 165 -16.40 10.40 -1.21
C ALA A 165 -17.35 11.48 -0.68
N ARG A 166 -16.83 12.69 -0.40
CA ARG A 166 -17.66 13.83 0.04
C ARG A 166 -18.71 14.25 -1.00
N ARG A 167 -18.35 14.25 -2.29
CA ARG A 167 -19.31 14.55 -3.38
C ARG A 167 -20.46 13.55 -3.43
N HIS A 168 -20.22 12.31 -3.03
CA HIS A 168 -21.24 11.26 -2.91
C HIS A 168 -21.90 11.20 -1.51
N GLY A 169 -21.65 12.18 -0.64
CA GLY A 169 -22.33 12.34 0.63
C GLY A 169 -21.65 11.66 1.83
N ALA A 170 -20.44 11.12 1.69
CA ALA A 170 -19.70 10.59 2.83
C ALA A 170 -19.24 11.74 3.77
N ALA A 171 -19.33 11.50 5.08
CA ALA A 171 -18.76 12.37 6.10
C ALA A 171 -17.34 11.92 6.45
N ILE A 172 -16.37 12.83 6.36
CA ILE A 172 -14.97 12.55 6.72
C ILE A 172 -14.60 13.42 7.93
N ARG A 173 -14.23 12.77 9.03
CA ARG A 173 -13.90 13.38 10.32
C ARG A 173 -12.44 13.12 10.65
N THR A 174 -11.60 14.14 10.51
CA THR A 174 -10.20 14.14 10.94
C THR A 174 -10.07 14.63 12.38
N GLY A 175 -8.94 14.33 13.06
CA GLY A 175 -8.78 14.59 14.49
C GLY A 175 -9.85 13.86 15.32
N CYS A 176 -10.26 12.66 14.90
CA CYS A 176 -11.32 11.87 15.47
C CYS A 176 -10.83 10.42 15.66
N GLU A 177 -10.24 10.16 16.81
CA GLU A 177 -9.66 8.87 17.15
C GLU A 177 -10.74 7.88 17.59
N VAL A 178 -10.68 6.64 17.10
CA VAL A 178 -11.49 5.53 17.63
C VAL A 178 -10.85 5.02 18.90
N VAL A 179 -11.62 5.00 19.97
CA VAL A 179 -11.18 4.58 21.31
C VAL A 179 -11.89 3.31 21.80
N GLY A 180 -12.91 2.85 21.08
CA GLY A 180 -13.63 1.61 21.37
C GLY A 180 -14.63 1.25 20.30
N ILE A 181 -14.98 -0.04 20.22
CA ILE A 181 -16.05 -0.57 19.36
C ILE A 181 -16.99 -1.38 20.25
N GLU A 182 -18.25 -0.99 20.27
CA GLU A 182 -19.28 -1.70 21.03
C GLU A 182 -19.81 -2.88 20.25
N THR A 183 -19.69 -4.06 20.83
CA THR A 183 -20.22 -5.31 20.28
C THR A 183 -21.13 -6.00 21.28
N GLY A 184 -22.10 -6.76 20.79
CA GLY A 184 -22.99 -7.57 21.61
C GLY A 184 -23.57 -8.72 20.81
N GLY A 185 -23.45 -9.95 21.31
CA GLY A 185 -23.93 -11.14 20.60
C GLY A 185 -23.26 -11.42 19.26
N GLY A 186 -22.02 -10.90 19.03
CA GLY A 186 -21.32 -11.02 17.76
C GLY A 186 -21.72 -9.96 16.73
N GLU A 187 -22.42 -8.91 17.13
CA GLU A 187 -22.84 -7.81 16.26
C GLU A 187 -22.27 -6.48 16.74
N ILE A 188 -21.99 -5.56 15.80
CA ILE A 188 -21.54 -4.21 16.08
C ILE A 188 -22.77 -3.33 16.36
N SER A 189 -22.67 -2.44 17.36
CA SER A 189 -23.72 -1.49 17.70
C SER A 189 -23.28 -0.02 17.64
N ALA A 190 -22.01 0.26 17.95
CA ALA A 190 -21.47 1.62 17.87
C ALA A 190 -19.93 1.64 17.84
N VAL A 191 -19.39 2.77 17.41
CA VAL A 191 -17.97 3.15 17.54
C VAL A 191 -17.85 4.32 18.50
N GLN A 192 -17.01 4.16 19.52
CA GLN A 192 -16.61 5.21 20.45
C GLN A 192 -15.45 5.99 19.87
N THR A 193 -15.57 7.30 19.79
CA THR A 193 -14.50 8.17 19.30
C THR A 193 -14.16 9.26 20.31
N SER A 194 -13.01 9.91 20.13
CA SER A 194 -12.59 11.10 20.90
C SER A 194 -13.56 12.29 20.74
N ARG A 195 -14.51 12.21 19.81
CA ARG A 195 -15.50 13.25 19.51
C ARG A 195 -16.95 12.79 19.66
N GLY A 196 -17.18 11.75 20.46
CA GLY A 196 -18.51 11.21 20.73
C GLY A 196 -18.75 9.85 20.09
N ARG A 197 -19.95 9.34 20.27
CA ARG A 197 -20.40 8.02 19.90
C ARG A 197 -21.06 8.02 18.52
N ILE A 198 -20.75 7.04 17.68
CA ILE A 198 -21.37 6.84 16.36
C ILE A 198 -22.09 5.49 16.39
N ARG A 199 -23.42 5.50 16.35
CA ARG A 199 -24.20 4.26 16.18
C ARG A 199 -24.04 3.74 14.77
N THR A 200 -23.67 2.48 14.65
CA THR A 200 -23.47 1.84 13.34
C THR A 200 -23.59 0.32 13.46
N PRO A 201 -24.21 -0.37 12.49
CA PRO A 201 -24.21 -1.82 12.42
C PRO A 201 -22.97 -2.40 11.76
N ALA A 202 -22.06 -1.58 11.21
CA ALA A 202 -20.93 -2.07 10.43
C ALA A 202 -19.69 -1.17 10.58
N VAL A 203 -18.53 -1.83 10.60
CA VAL A 203 -17.21 -1.20 10.62
C VAL A 203 -16.35 -1.75 9.50
N VAL A 204 -15.54 -0.88 8.87
CA VAL A 204 -14.43 -1.28 7.99
C VAL A 204 -13.12 -0.81 8.63
N CYS A 205 -12.31 -1.74 9.09
CA CYS A 205 -10.98 -1.47 9.63
C CYS A 205 -9.96 -1.29 8.49
N THR A 206 -9.48 -0.07 8.30
CA THR A 206 -8.45 0.33 7.35
C THR A 206 -7.35 1.13 8.05
N ALA A 207 -7.08 0.77 9.32
CA ALA A 207 -6.24 1.55 10.22
C ALA A 207 -4.73 1.29 10.04
N GLY A 208 -4.33 0.59 8.96
CA GLY A 208 -2.92 0.35 8.64
C GLY A 208 -2.18 -0.33 9.79
N ALA A 209 -1.04 0.19 10.16
CA ALA A 209 -0.22 -0.34 11.24
C ALA A 209 -0.93 -0.42 12.61
N TRP A 210 -2.04 0.31 12.81
CA TRP A 210 -2.85 0.30 14.03
C TRP A 210 -4.01 -0.71 13.99
N SER A 211 -4.17 -1.46 12.91
CA SER A 211 -5.33 -2.36 12.72
C SER A 211 -5.43 -3.46 13.77
N ALA A 212 -4.31 -4.01 14.25
CA ALA A 212 -4.33 -4.97 15.36
C ALA A 212 -4.94 -4.36 16.64
N ALA A 213 -4.68 -3.10 16.93
CA ALA A 213 -5.26 -2.40 18.08
C ALA A 213 -6.76 -2.16 17.90
N VAL A 214 -7.17 -1.73 16.68
CA VAL A 214 -8.58 -1.51 16.34
C VAL A 214 -9.37 -2.81 16.36
N GLY A 215 -8.81 -3.90 15.80
CA GLY A 215 -9.42 -5.24 15.83
C GLY A 215 -9.71 -5.69 17.26
N ARG A 216 -8.73 -5.57 18.18
CA ARG A 216 -8.91 -5.93 19.59
C ARG A 216 -10.04 -5.18 20.30
N MET A 217 -10.37 -3.94 19.88
CA MET A 217 -11.52 -3.20 20.43
C MET A 217 -12.85 -3.90 20.17
N ALA A 218 -12.93 -4.70 19.10
CA ALA A 218 -14.11 -5.50 18.74
C ALA A 218 -13.96 -6.98 19.09
N GLY A 219 -12.84 -7.42 19.68
CA GLY A 219 -12.53 -8.82 19.92
C GLY A 219 -12.05 -9.58 18.67
N VAL A 220 -11.64 -8.86 17.62
CA VAL A 220 -11.13 -9.44 16.36
C VAL A 220 -9.60 -9.43 16.39
N ASP A 221 -8.99 -10.56 16.05
CA ASP A 221 -7.53 -10.68 15.93
C ASP A 221 -7.10 -10.42 14.48
N LEU A 222 -6.30 -9.39 14.30
CA LEU A 222 -5.67 -9.05 13.03
C LEU A 222 -4.15 -9.11 13.22
N PRO A 223 -3.46 -10.13 12.70
CA PRO A 223 -2.01 -10.30 12.87
C PRO A 223 -1.22 -9.32 12.01
N VAL A 224 -1.21 -8.08 12.44
CA VAL A 224 -0.53 -6.96 11.78
C VAL A 224 0.48 -6.36 12.73
N GLU A 225 1.75 -6.29 12.29
CA GLU A 225 2.83 -5.69 13.05
C GLU A 225 3.35 -4.42 12.34
N PRO A 226 3.51 -3.30 13.07
CA PRO A 226 4.15 -2.10 12.52
C PRO A 226 5.65 -2.32 12.34
N LEU A 227 6.18 -1.96 11.17
CA LEU A 227 7.62 -2.04 10.89
C LEU A 227 8.08 -0.79 10.16
N ARG A 228 9.07 -0.09 10.72
CA ARG A 228 9.59 1.13 10.11
C ARG A 228 10.26 0.85 8.77
N ARG A 229 9.99 1.72 7.80
CA ARG A 229 10.72 1.84 6.53
C ARG A 229 11.13 3.30 6.34
N GLN A 230 12.28 3.50 5.71
CA GLN A 230 12.84 4.84 5.55
C GLN A 230 13.21 5.08 4.09
N ILE A 231 13.04 6.33 3.67
CA ILE A 231 13.49 6.82 2.38
C ILE A 231 14.33 8.07 2.55
N VAL A 232 15.21 8.30 1.60
CA VAL A 232 16.05 9.51 1.51
C VAL A 232 15.96 10.11 0.10
N PHE A 233 16.24 11.40 0.01
CA PHE A 233 16.30 12.14 -1.26
C PHE A 233 17.73 12.55 -1.55
N THR A 234 18.09 12.53 -2.83
CA THR A 234 19.38 13.05 -3.30
C THR A 234 19.31 14.55 -3.56
N GLU A 235 20.48 15.17 -3.65
CA GLU A 235 20.63 16.44 -4.36
C GLU A 235 20.24 16.29 -5.84
N PRO A 236 20.00 17.40 -6.57
CA PRO A 236 19.70 17.38 -8.00
C PRO A 236 20.75 16.64 -8.82
N LEU A 237 20.29 15.89 -9.81
CA LEU A 237 21.08 15.12 -10.77
C LEU A 237 20.79 15.60 -12.20
N PRO A 238 21.32 16.76 -12.62
CA PRO A 238 20.97 17.39 -13.88
C PRO A 238 21.33 16.55 -15.11
N ASP A 239 22.37 15.72 -14.99
CA ASP A 239 22.86 14.85 -16.09
C ASP A 239 22.22 13.45 -16.07
N LEU A 240 21.20 13.22 -15.23
CA LEU A 240 20.49 11.95 -15.18
C LEU A 240 19.58 11.80 -16.42
N PRO A 241 19.81 10.79 -17.27
CA PRO A 241 18.88 10.49 -18.36
C PRO A 241 17.49 10.17 -17.80
N ARG A 242 16.46 10.72 -18.38
CA ARG A 242 15.06 10.50 -18.00
C ARG A 242 14.27 9.97 -19.18
N PRO A 243 13.22 9.14 -18.99
CA PRO A 243 12.68 8.72 -17.68
C PRO A 243 13.55 7.67 -16.98
N VAL A 244 13.47 7.61 -15.64
CA VAL A 244 14.08 6.57 -14.81
C VAL A 244 12.96 5.68 -14.29
N PRO A 245 12.93 4.39 -14.61
CA PRO A 245 11.92 3.48 -14.05
C PRO A 245 12.14 3.32 -12.53
N MET A 246 11.09 2.92 -11.81
CA MET A 246 11.26 2.42 -10.45
C MET A 246 12.18 1.21 -10.52
N THR A 247 13.42 1.38 -10.10
CA THR A 247 14.48 0.37 -10.19
C THR A 247 14.70 -0.24 -8.82
N ILE A 248 14.67 -1.58 -8.75
CA ILE A 248 14.77 -2.34 -7.51
C ILE A 248 15.86 -3.39 -7.66
N ASP A 249 16.86 -3.36 -6.81
CA ASP A 249 17.79 -4.49 -6.64
C ASP A 249 17.17 -5.51 -5.69
N PHE A 250 16.68 -6.60 -6.22
CA PHE A 250 15.89 -7.57 -5.45
C PHE A 250 16.70 -8.24 -4.34
N ALA A 251 18.00 -8.41 -4.53
CA ALA A 251 18.88 -9.06 -3.54
C ALA A 251 19.09 -8.21 -2.28
N THR A 252 19.12 -6.88 -2.42
CA THR A 252 19.37 -5.94 -1.30
C THR A 252 18.12 -5.17 -0.88
N SER A 253 17.05 -5.25 -1.66
CA SER A 253 15.87 -4.40 -1.56
C SER A 253 16.12 -2.90 -1.76
N LEU A 254 17.30 -2.51 -2.24
CA LEU A 254 17.56 -1.13 -2.67
C LEU A 254 16.60 -0.77 -3.82
N TYR A 255 15.89 0.32 -3.69
CA TYR A 255 15.11 0.87 -4.80
C TYR A 255 15.32 2.37 -4.95
N PHE A 256 15.10 2.85 -6.17
CA PHE A 256 15.11 4.27 -6.48
C PHE A 256 14.24 4.60 -7.69
N HIS A 257 13.76 5.82 -7.74
CA HIS A 257 13.11 6.43 -8.90
C HIS A 257 13.36 7.93 -8.94
N ALA A 258 13.03 8.55 -10.07
CA ALA A 258 13.14 10.01 -10.21
C ALA A 258 12.13 10.71 -9.29
N GLU A 259 12.61 11.72 -8.55
CA GLU A 259 11.79 12.59 -7.71
C GLU A 259 12.28 14.03 -7.86
N GLY A 260 11.43 14.90 -8.39
CA GLY A 260 11.85 16.24 -8.77
C GLY A 260 13.08 16.25 -9.68
N GLU A 261 14.12 16.99 -9.33
CA GLU A 261 15.40 17.02 -10.07
C GLU A 261 16.40 15.95 -9.59
N GLY A 262 16.12 15.24 -8.50
CA GLY A 262 16.94 14.18 -7.91
C GLY A 262 16.30 12.81 -8.01
N LEU A 263 16.61 11.99 -7.00
CA LEU A 263 16.06 10.66 -6.80
C LEU A 263 15.51 10.52 -5.39
N MET A 264 14.49 9.69 -5.26
CA MET A 264 14.09 9.05 -4.02
C MET A 264 14.75 7.68 -3.95
N LEU A 265 15.34 7.34 -2.79
CA LEU A 265 15.94 6.03 -2.53
C LEU A 265 15.36 5.44 -1.25
N GLY A 266 15.16 4.14 -1.25
CA GLY A 266 14.80 3.37 -0.06
C GLY A 266 15.41 1.98 -0.08
N MET A 267 15.36 1.32 1.07
CA MET A 267 15.83 -0.06 1.25
C MET A 267 15.19 -0.63 2.52
N SER A 268 14.87 -1.91 2.51
CA SER A 268 14.48 -2.63 3.72
C SER A 268 15.70 -2.91 4.59
N ASP A 269 15.69 -2.41 5.84
CA ASP A 269 16.71 -2.78 6.82
C ASP A 269 16.28 -4.09 7.50
N PRO A 270 17.06 -5.19 7.36
CA PRO A 270 16.72 -6.47 7.98
C PRO A 270 16.87 -6.46 9.51
N ASP A 271 17.60 -5.50 10.08
CA ASP A 271 17.76 -5.36 11.53
C ASP A 271 16.67 -4.49 12.18
N GLU A 272 15.76 -3.92 11.37
CA GLU A 272 14.65 -3.13 11.88
C GLU A 272 13.68 -4.00 12.69
N ARG A 273 13.29 -3.51 13.87
CA ARG A 273 12.40 -4.23 14.78
C ARG A 273 10.96 -3.73 14.68
N PRO A 274 9.98 -4.63 14.82
CA PRO A 274 8.58 -4.22 14.92
C PRO A 274 8.35 -3.17 16.00
N GLY A 275 7.55 -2.17 15.70
CA GLY A 275 7.22 -1.08 16.61
C GLY A 275 6.74 0.18 15.90
N PHE A 276 6.09 1.07 16.65
CA PHE A 276 5.60 2.36 16.14
C PHE A 276 6.71 3.42 16.13
N LEU A 277 7.80 3.13 15.42
CA LEU A 277 8.93 4.03 15.27
C LEU A 277 8.73 4.91 14.04
N LEU A 278 8.57 6.21 14.21
CA LEU A 278 8.36 7.19 13.14
C LEU A 278 9.51 8.18 12.99
N ASP A 279 10.47 8.14 13.90
CA ASP A 279 11.66 8.98 13.81
C ASP A 279 12.65 8.39 12.81
N ARG A 280 13.29 9.27 12.05
CA ARG A 280 14.40 8.87 11.19
C ARG A 280 15.58 8.37 12.04
N SER A 281 16.28 7.39 11.48
CA SER A 281 17.53 6.88 12.03
C SER A 281 18.58 6.80 10.92
N ASP A 282 19.80 7.15 11.20
CA ASP A 282 20.90 7.01 10.26
C ASP A 282 21.58 5.62 10.34
N ALA A 283 21.12 4.75 11.25
CA ALA A 283 21.72 3.43 11.49
C ALA A 283 21.73 2.50 10.26
N TRP A 284 20.76 2.67 9.34
CA TRP A 284 20.65 1.89 8.10
C TRP A 284 21.50 2.44 6.94
N LEU A 285 21.97 3.70 7.02
CA LEU A 285 22.73 4.36 5.94
C LEU A 285 24.00 3.61 5.52
N PRO A 286 24.78 2.99 6.42
CA PRO A 286 25.93 2.18 6.00
C PRO A 286 25.54 1.05 5.05
N ARG A 287 24.44 0.33 5.33
CA ARG A 287 23.93 -0.72 4.44
C ARG A 287 23.39 -0.17 3.13
N LEU A 288 22.69 0.96 3.17
CA LEU A 288 22.26 1.67 1.97
C LEU A 288 23.45 2.06 1.11
N THR A 289 24.52 2.59 1.70
CA THR A 289 25.74 2.97 1.01
C THR A 289 26.43 1.77 0.35
N GLU A 290 26.47 0.62 1.03
CA GLU A 290 26.99 -0.64 0.47
C GLU A 290 26.17 -1.12 -0.74
N ALA A 291 24.83 -1.13 -0.62
CA ALA A 291 23.92 -1.50 -1.70
C ALA A 291 24.03 -0.55 -2.91
N ILE A 292 24.12 0.76 -2.66
CA ILE A 292 24.38 1.77 -3.69
C ILE A 292 25.73 1.52 -4.38
N GLY A 293 26.79 1.27 -3.61
CA GLY A 293 28.13 0.98 -4.15
C GLY A 293 28.14 -0.24 -5.06
N ALA A 294 27.38 -1.27 -4.72
CA ALA A 294 27.27 -2.48 -5.53
C ALA A 294 26.43 -2.29 -6.80
N ARG A 295 25.39 -1.45 -6.77
CA ARG A 295 24.38 -1.40 -7.84
C ARG A 295 24.35 -0.10 -8.65
N ALA A 296 24.58 1.04 -8.01
CA ALA A 296 24.52 2.36 -8.64
C ALA A 296 25.64 3.27 -8.10
N PRO A 297 26.93 2.91 -8.28
CA PRO A 297 28.07 3.53 -7.59
C PRO A 297 28.20 5.04 -7.87
N ARG A 298 27.69 5.54 -8.98
CA ARG A 298 27.65 6.99 -9.28
C ARG A 298 26.88 7.80 -8.22
N LEU A 299 25.98 7.17 -7.45
CA LEU A 299 25.22 7.82 -6.38
C LEU A 299 26.02 7.99 -5.09
N LEU A 300 27.19 7.38 -4.95
CA LEU A 300 28.07 7.56 -3.79
C LEU A 300 28.63 8.99 -3.68
N ASP A 301 28.74 9.68 -4.81
CA ASP A 301 29.25 11.05 -4.90
C ASP A 301 28.12 12.11 -4.82
N VAL A 302 26.87 11.69 -4.55
CA VAL A 302 25.70 12.57 -4.51
C VAL A 302 25.25 12.80 -3.08
N GLY A 303 25.07 14.04 -2.67
CA GLY A 303 24.59 14.40 -1.35
C GLY A 303 23.13 13.98 -1.10
N LEU A 304 22.79 13.74 0.17
CA LEU A 304 21.43 13.49 0.61
C LEU A 304 20.83 14.77 1.21
N THR A 305 19.64 15.17 0.74
CA THR A 305 18.99 16.43 1.17
C THR A 305 17.96 16.24 2.29
N GLY A 306 17.46 15.03 2.49
CA GLY A 306 16.42 14.75 3.48
C GLY A 306 15.88 13.34 3.38
N GLY A 307 14.69 13.15 3.91
CA GLY A 307 13.96 11.89 3.90
C GLY A 307 12.96 11.81 5.04
N TRP A 308 12.24 10.71 5.11
CA TRP A 308 11.30 10.42 6.19
C TRP A 308 11.23 8.94 6.53
N ALA A 309 10.56 8.63 7.64
CA ALA A 309 10.21 7.28 8.06
C ALA A 309 8.70 7.09 7.97
N GLY A 310 8.27 5.92 7.52
CA GLY A 310 6.90 5.45 7.53
C GLY A 310 6.78 4.07 8.15
N LEU A 311 5.56 3.57 8.31
CA LEU A 311 5.32 2.23 8.84
C LEU A 311 4.75 1.32 7.75
N TYR A 312 5.39 0.18 7.55
CA TYR A 312 4.72 -0.96 6.96
C TYR A 312 3.80 -1.60 8.00
N GLU A 313 2.77 -2.24 7.53
CA GLU A 313 1.81 -3.04 8.28
C GLU A 313 2.01 -4.52 7.89
N VAL A 314 2.96 -5.17 8.55
CA VAL A 314 3.45 -6.49 8.14
C VAL A 314 2.57 -7.60 8.66
N THR A 315 2.25 -8.55 7.79
CA THR A 315 1.59 -9.84 8.12
C THR A 315 2.60 -10.98 8.02
N PRO A 316 2.31 -12.15 8.63
CA PRO A 316 3.26 -13.28 8.63
C PRO A 316 3.64 -13.83 7.25
N ASP A 317 2.81 -13.61 6.22
CA ASP A 317 3.03 -14.08 4.84
C ASP A 317 3.19 -12.93 3.83
N HIS A 318 3.31 -11.71 4.31
CA HIS A 318 3.40 -10.50 3.50
C HIS A 318 2.22 -10.24 2.55
N ASN A 319 1.10 -10.95 2.70
CA ASN A 319 -0.15 -10.73 1.99
C ASN A 319 -1.14 -9.93 2.83
N ALA A 320 -1.96 -9.13 2.15
CA ALA A 320 -3.00 -8.33 2.79
C ALA A 320 -4.01 -9.20 3.56
N LEU A 321 -4.69 -8.57 4.50
CA LEU A 321 -5.90 -9.07 5.15
C LEU A 321 -7.10 -8.34 4.55
N ILE A 322 -7.94 -9.06 3.81
CA ILE A 322 -9.16 -8.52 3.21
C ILE A 322 -10.30 -9.50 3.47
N GLY A 323 -11.38 -9.03 4.11
CA GLY A 323 -12.52 -9.89 4.41
C GLY A 323 -13.46 -9.30 5.45
N GLU A 324 -14.33 -10.15 5.98
CA GLU A 324 -15.22 -9.91 7.11
C GLU A 324 -14.92 -10.93 8.21
N ASP A 325 -14.92 -10.54 9.48
CA ASP A 325 -14.62 -11.43 10.59
C ASP A 325 -15.77 -12.45 10.82
N ALA A 326 -15.39 -13.70 11.09
CA ALA A 326 -16.36 -14.78 11.26
C ALA A 326 -17.09 -14.73 12.61
N SER A 327 -16.51 -14.09 13.62
CA SER A 327 -17.05 -14.01 14.99
C SER A 327 -17.78 -12.70 15.28
N VAL A 328 -17.46 -11.65 14.54
CA VAL A 328 -18.10 -10.32 14.67
C VAL A 328 -18.65 -9.91 13.31
N SER A 329 -19.96 -10.14 13.14
CA SER A 329 -20.67 -9.81 11.92
C SER A 329 -20.52 -8.34 11.56
N ARG A 330 -20.31 -8.05 10.27
CA ARG A 330 -20.13 -6.71 9.73
C ARG A 330 -18.87 -5.97 10.23
N PHE A 331 -17.91 -6.69 10.80
CA PHE A 331 -16.55 -6.20 10.99
C PHE A 331 -15.71 -6.58 9.76
N LEU A 332 -15.67 -5.67 8.78
CA LEU A 332 -14.83 -5.84 7.59
C LEU A 332 -13.44 -5.26 7.86
N TYR A 333 -12.45 -5.77 7.14
CA TYR A 333 -11.08 -5.28 7.23
C TYR A 333 -10.39 -5.28 5.87
N ALA A 334 -9.52 -4.28 5.66
CA ALA A 334 -8.57 -4.20 4.57
C ALA A 334 -7.28 -3.56 5.10
N THR A 335 -6.30 -4.39 5.44
CA THR A 335 -5.08 -4.00 6.15
C THR A 335 -3.96 -5.02 5.96
N GLY A 336 -2.78 -4.81 6.56
CA GLY A 336 -1.69 -5.78 6.54
C GLY A 336 -1.01 -5.93 5.19
N PHE A 337 -0.96 -4.88 4.39
CA PHE A 337 -0.47 -4.92 3.00
C PHE A 337 1.05 -5.07 2.86
N SER A 338 1.81 -5.06 3.93
CA SER A 338 3.26 -5.33 3.94
C SER A 338 4.07 -4.52 2.92
N GLY A 339 3.67 -3.24 2.69
CA GLY A 339 4.30 -2.34 1.72
C GLY A 339 3.51 -2.13 0.41
N HIS A 340 2.50 -2.96 0.10
CA HIS A 340 1.75 -2.89 -1.17
C HIS A 340 0.44 -2.10 -1.09
N GLY A 341 0.10 -1.57 0.07
CA GLY A 341 -1.21 -0.95 0.32
C GLY A 341 -1.53 0.22 -0.59
N PHE A 342 -0.56 1.09 -0.86
CA PHE A 342 -0.80 2.25 -1.70
C PHE A 342 -1.28 1.84 -3.10
N LEU A 343 -0.54 0.98 -3.75
CA LEU A 343 -0.80 0.59 -5.13
C LEU A 343 -2.06 -0.29 -5.31
N GLN A 344 -2.50 -1.01 -4.27
CA GLN A 344 -3.71 -1.83 -4.30
C GLN A 344 -4.97 -1.09 -3.84
N GLY A 345 -4.82 0.11 -3.29
CA GLY A 345 -5.91 0.91 -2.71
C GLY A 345 -7.15 1.07 -3.60
N PRO A 346 -7.01 1.43 -4.88
CA PRO A 346 -8.15 1.53 -5.80
C PRO A 346 -8.98 0.25 -5.90
N ALA A 347 -8.35 -0.88 -6.22
CA ALA A 347 -9.01 -2.17 -6.41
C ALA A 347 -9.61 -2.70 -5.11
N VAL A 348 -8.89 -2.54 -3.99
CA VAL A 348 -9.37 -2.99 -2.68
C VAL A 348 -10.59 -2.21 -2.22
N GLY A 349 -10.68 -0.92 -2.53
CA GLY A 349 -11.91 -0.15 -2.28
C GLY A 349 -13.13 -0.72 -3.00
N GLU A 350 -12.97 -1.16 -4.26
CA GLU A 350 -14.02 -1.87 -5.00
C GLU A 350 -14.39 -3.21 -4.34
N VAL A 351 -13.39 -4.00 -3.96
CA VAL A 351 -13.57 -5.29 -3.28
C VAL A 351 -14.34 -5.13 -1.98
N VAL A 352 -13.92 -4.22 -1.11
CA VAL A 352 -14.59 -3.98 0.19
C VAL A 352 -16.02 -3.47 0.01
N ARG A 353 -16.27 -2.61 -0.99
CA ARG A 353 -17.62 -2.20 -1.38
C ARG A 353 -18.48 -3.42 -1.71
N ASP A 354 -17.97 -4.35 -2.52
CA ASP A 354 -18.75 -5.51 -2.96
C ASP A 354 -19.00 -6.48 -1.80
N LEU A 355 -17.98 -6.74 -0.96
CA LEU A 355 -18.17 -7.53 0.28
C LEU A 355 -19.23 -6.88 1.18
N TYR A 356 -19.16 -5.55 1.43
CA TYR A 356 -20.15 -4.84 2.23
C TYR A 356 -21.58 -4.98 1.69
N LEU A 357 -21.74 -4.94 0.37
CA LEU A 357 -23.03 -5.06 -0.31
C LEU A 357 -23.48 -6.51 -0.51
N GLY A 358 -22.73 -7.51 -0.07
CA GLY A 358 -23.01 -8.93 -0.28
C GLY A 358 -22.93 -9.34 -1.75
N ARG A 359 -22.06 -8.69 -2.53
CA ARG A 359 -21.81 -8.98 -3.94
C ARG A 359 -20.49 -9.74 -4.10
N ALA A 360 -20.38 -10.54 -5.16
CA ALA A 360 -19.10 -11.15 -5.51
C ALA A 360 -18.14 -10.07 -6.03
N PRO A 361 -16.93 -9.93 -5.45
CA PRO A 361 -15.89 -9.07 -6.01
C PRO A 361 -15.41 -9.54 -7.38
N PHE A 362 -14.73 -8.66 -8.13
CA PHE A 362 -14.18 -8.98 -9.47
C PHE A 362 -13.07 -10.06 -9.43
N THR A 363 -12.49 -10.33 -8.26
CA THR A 363 -11.55 -11.42 -8.01
C THR A 363 -11.87 -12.08 -6.67
N ASP A 364 -11.59 -13.38 -6.55
CA ASP A 364 -11.76 -14.08 -5.29
C ASP A 364 -10.67 -13.65 -4.28
N VAL A 365 -11.09 -13.06 -3.17
CA VAL A 365 -10.21 -12.62 -2.08
C VAL A 365 -10.25 -13.54 -0.86
N ALA A 366 -10.92 -14.69 -0.93
CA ALA A 366 -10.93 -15.67 0.15
C ALA A 366 -9.51 -16.10 0.61
N PRO A 367 -8.50 -16.21 -0.29
CA PRO A 367 -7.11 -16.44 0.10
C PRO A 367 -6.50 -15.35 0.99
N LEU A 368 -7.09 -14.14 1.03
CA LEU A 368 -6.63 -13.01 1.83
C LEU A 368 -7.40 -12.86 3.16
N HIS A 369 -8.31 -13.78 3.47
CA HIS A 369 -9.06 -13.75 4.73
C HIS A 369 -8.14 -14.01 5.93
N ALA A 370 -8.36 -13.30 7.05
CA ALA A 370 -7.52 -13.43 8.25
C ALA A 370 -7.49 -14.86 8.84
N ALA A 371 -8.56 -15.62 8.67
CA ALA A 371 -8.64 -17.02 9.11
C ALA A 371 -7.59 -17.96 8.48
N ARG A 372 -6.90 -17.54 7.39
CA ARG A 372 -5.80 -18.33 6.80
C ARG A 372 -4.66 -18.61 7.78
N PHE A 373 -4.50 -17.75 8.78
CA PHE A 373 -3.46 -17.94 9.81
C PHE A 373 -3.84 -18.93 10.92
N ALA A 374 -5.08 -19.42 10.94
CA ALA A 374 -5.48 -20.51 11.84
C ALA A 374 -4.98 -21.89 11.38
N GLY A 375 -4.41 -21.99 10.16
CA GLY A 375 -3.81 -23.19 9.59
C GLY A 375 -2.30 -23.06 9.37
N ASP A 376 -1.64 -24.16 8.94
CA ASP A 376 -0.18 -24.21 8.76
C ASP A 376 0.30 -23.76 7.38
N ALA A 377 -0.59 -23.37 6.47
CA ALA A 377 -0.26 -23.07 5.07
C ALA A 377 -0.17 -21.57 4.81
N LEU A 378 0.99 -20.97 5.10
CA LEU A 378 1.30 -19.62 4.65
C LEU A 378 1.49 -19.58 3.12
N ARG A 379 1.06 -18.50 2.50
CA ARG A 379 1.22 -18.23 1.06
C ARG A 379 1.98 -16.93 0.87
N PRO A 380 3.31 -16.94 1.00
CA PRO A 380 4.08 -15.70 0.98
C PRO A 380 4.04 -15.03 -0.40
N GLU A 381 3.77 -13.72 -0.44
CA GLU A 381 4.10 -12.89 -1.61
C GLU A 381 5.62 -12.68 -1.63
N ILE A 382 6.28 -13.14 -2.69
CA ILE A 382 7.74 -13.11 -2.79
C ILE A 382 8.28 -11.83 -3.43
N ASN A 383 7.48 -11.08 -4.19
CA ASN A 383 7.90 -9.82 -4.80
C ASN A 383 7.76 -8.63 -3.82
N CYS A 384 8.12 -8.86 -2.54
CA CYS A 384 8.19 -7.85 -1.50
C CYS A 384 9.58 -7.20 -1.42
N VAL A 385 9.64 -5.89 -1.19
CA VAL A 385 10.86 -5.09 -0.94
C VAL A 385 10.69 -4.15 0.23
#